data_b09c07f86b17c7a927c6c5005f8c83b7
#
_entry.id   b09c07f86b17c7a927c6c5005f8c83b7
#
_cell.length_a   1.000
_cell.length_b   1.000
_cell.length_c   1.000
_cell.angle_alpha   90.00
_cell.angle_beta   90.00
_cell.angle_gamma   90.00
#
_symmetry.space_group_name_H-M   'P 1'
#
loop_
_entity.id
_entity.type
_entity.pdbx_description
1 polymer ?
#
loop_
_entity_poly.entity_id
_entity_poly.type
_entity_poly.pdbx_seq_one_letter_code
_entity_poly.pdbx_strand_id
1 'polypeptide(L)'
;VMETRREFLKKSVAIASGVSVIGLGASSLSSCTASNAPLFKISLAEWSLNKGIRSGEIPHIDFAKIAKRNFGIDAVEYVNQLFADKSGGTGEYIKEMKNIADSEGVKSLLIMCDGEGYLGDPNSSERTKAVENHYRWVEAAKYLGCHSIRVNAQSKGEYDEQMNLAADGLSRLTEYGAK
;
A
#
# COMPACT_ATOMS: atom_id res chain seq x y z
N VAL A 1 37.63 18.59 -11.31
CA VAL A 1 37.37 19.03 -9.94
C VAL A 1 35.85 18.93 -9.73
N MET A 2 35.39 17.99 -8.89
CA MET A 2 33.96 17.85 -8.59
C MET A 2 33.54 18.98 -7.65
N GLU A 3 32.61 19.82 -8.08
CA GLU A 3 31.99 20.82 -7.20
C GLU A 3 31.15 20.13 -6.11
N THR A 4 31.29 20.59 -4.86
CA THR A 4 30.49 20.06 -3.76
C THR A 4 29.05 20.62 -3.81
N ARG A 5 28.07 19.84 -3.33
CA ARG A 5 26.65 20.27 -3.23
C ARG A 5 26.48 21.62 -2.52
N ARG A 6 27.37 21.93 -1.58
CA ARG A 6 27.36 23.17 -0.80
C ARG A 6 27.78 24.39 -1.63
N GLU A 7 28.72 24.22 -2.56
CA GLU A 7 29.18 25.29 -3.45
C GLU A 7 28.15 25.57 -4.54
N PHE A 8 27.50 24.53 -5.06
CA PHE A 8 26.37 24.68 -5.99
C PHE A 8 25.23 25.51 -5.37
N LEU A 9 24.81 25.22 -4.14
CA LEU A 9 23.77 25.95 -3.44
C LEU A 9 24.17 27.42 -3.18
N LYS A 10 25.42 27.70 -2.82
CA LYS A 10 25.90 29.07 -2.64
C LYS A 10 25.88 29.90 -3.93
N LYS A 11 26.25 29.28 -5.06
CA LYS A 11 26.22 29.95 -6.37
C LYS A 11 24.77 30.22 -6.84
N SER A 12 23.84 29.32 -6.53
CA SER A 12 22.43 29.49 -6.87
C SER A 12 21.75 30.65 -6.14
N VAL A 13 22.16 30.91 -4.89
CA VAL A 13 21.66 32.06 -4.10
C VAL A 13 22.24 33.38 -4.58
N ALA A 14 23.49 33.42 -5.08
CA ALA A 14 24.15 34.63 -5.54
C ALA A 14 23.54 35.17 -6.87
N ILE A 15 22.90 34.34 -7.67
CA ILE A 15 22.29 34.76 -8.96
C ILE A 15 20.93 35.45 -8.72
N ALA A 16 20.27 35.18 -7.58
CA ALA A 16 18.97 35.77 -7.25
C ALA A 16 19.01 37.23 -6.75
N SER A 17 20.22 37.78 -6.49
CA SER A 17 20.38 39.09 -5.83
C SER A 17 20.78 40.24 -6.78
N GLY A 18 20.83 40.06 -8.10
CA GLY A 18 21.48 40.97 -9.00
C GLY A 18 20.64 41.49 -10.16
N VAL A 19 19.34 41.76 -10.02
CA VAL A 19 18.59 42.60 -11.01
C VAL A 19 17.59 43.50 -10.29
N SER A 20 18.06 44.64 -9.87
CA SER A 20 17.21 45.81 -9.68
C SER A 20 17.58 46.79 -10.78
N VAL A 21 16.60 47.20 -11.60
CA VAL A 21 16.35 48.60 -11.97
C VAL A 21 15.58 48.75 -13.30
N ILE A 22 14.42 49.37 -13.22
CA ILE A 22 13.69 50.29 -14.09
C ILE A 22 12.99 49.71 -15.34
N GLY A 23 11.67 49.94 -15.37
CA GLY A 23 10.85 49.88 -16.57
C GLY A 23 9.38 49.73 -16.27
N LEU A 24 8.62 50.84 -16.24
CA LEU A 24 7.18 50.89 -16.19
C LEU A 24 6.57 50.02 -17.31
N GLY A 25 5.91 48.96 -16.93
CA GLY A 25 5.09 48.15 -17.79
C GLY A 25 4.38 47.14 -16.88
N ALA A 26 3.12 47.40 -16.57
CA ALA A 26 2.28 46.47 -15.83
C ALA A 26 2.01 45.21 -16.65
N SER A 27 3.01 44.37 -16.83
CA SER A 27 2.83 42.98 -17.22
C SER A 27 2.54 42.23 -15.92
N SER A 28 1.30 41.81 -15.78
CA SER A 28 0.90 40.83 -14.77
C SER A 28 1.85 39.62 -14.84
N LEU A 29 2.85 39.59 -13.95
CA LEU A 29 3.56 38.36 -13.63
C LEU A 29 2.49 37.46 -13.07
N SER A 30 1.83 36.69 -13.93
CA SER A 30 1.15 35.49 -13.51
C SER A 30 2.19 34.65 -12.82
N SER A 31 2.28 34.82 -11.50
CA SER A 31 2.92 33.86 -10.62
C SER A 31 2.29 32.53 -11.00
N CYS A 32 3.02 31.70 -11.73
CA CYS A 32 2.73 30.29 -11.79
C CYS A 32 2.80 29.83 -10.33
N THR A 33 1.66 29.84 -9.64
CA THR A 33 1.47 29.06 -8.45
C THR A 33 1.65 27.63 -8.92
N ALA A 34 2.90 27.14 -8.85
CA ALA A 34 3.15 25.72 -8.95
C ALA A 34 2.18 25.10 -7.96
N SER A 35 1.23 24.33 -8.46
CA SER A 35 0.31 23.64 -7.59
C SER A 35 1.17 22.78 -6.66
N ASN A 36 1.13 23.04 -5.36
CA ASN A 36 1.81 22.23 -4.36
C ASN A 36 1.16 20.83 -4.23
N ALA A 37 0.40 20.42 -5.23
CA ALA A 37 -0.13 19.08 -5.30
C ALA A 37 1.05 18.11 -5.42
N PRO A 38 1.11 17.09 -4.57
CA PRO A 38 2.17 16.10 -4.64
C PRO A 38 2.15 15.41 -6.01
N LEU A 39 3.34 15.19 -6.59
CA LEU A 39 3.51 14.55 -7.90
C LEU A 39 2.88 13.14 -7.97
N PHE A 40 2.76 12.48 -6.83
CA PHE A 40 2.18 11.14 -6.71
C PHE A 40 1.47 10.99 -5.37
N LYS A 41 0.53 10.06 -5.32
CA LYS A 41 -0.15 9.66 -4.09
C LYS A 41 0.66 8.55 -3.42
N ILE A 42 0.63 8.53 -2.10
CA ILE A 42 1.29 7.50 -1.29
C ILE A 42 0.26 6.76 -0.44
N SER A 43 0.57 5.53 -0.08
CA SER A 43 -0.16 4.73 0.90
C SER A 43 0.75 4.35 2.06
N LEU A 44 0.17 4.02 3.21
CA LEU A 44 0.89 3.48 4.35
C LEU A 44 0.67 1.96 4.40
N ALA A 45 1.76 1.21 4.29
CA ALA A 45 1.73 -0.23 4.51
C ALA A 45 1.70 -0.51 6.03
N GLU A 46 0.75 -1.32 6.46
CA GLU A 46 0.56 -1.67 7.88
C GLU A 46 1.79 -2.33 8.51
N TRP A 47 2.59 -3.03 7.68
CA TRP A 47 3.86 -3.60 8.13
C TRP A 47 4.84 -2.57 8.70
N SER A 48 4.74 -1.31 8.30
CA SER A 48 5.56 -0.21 8.85
C SER A 48 5.35 -0.01 10.35
N LEU A 49 4.16 -0.33 10.85
CA LEU A 49 3.79 -0.22 12.26
C LEU A 49 3.67 -1.58 12.97
N ASN A 50 4.13 -2.67 12.34
CA ASN A 50 3.92 -4.05 12.81
C ASN A 50 4.38 -4.28 14.26
N LYS A 51 5.47 -3.66 14.70
CA LYS A 51 5.99 -3.81 16.07
C LYS A 51 5.00 -3.25 17.10
N GLY A 52 4.50 -2.04 16.89
CA GLY A 52 3.52 -1.40 17.79
C GLY A 52 2.18 -2.13 17.78
N ILE A 53 1.74 -2.64 16.62
CA ILE A 53 0.50 -3.43 16.53
C ILE A 53 0.65 -4.77 17.26
N ARG A 54 1.77 -5.48 17.07
CA ARG A 54 2.03 -6.76 17.72
C ARG A 54 2.22 -6.65 19.25
N SER A 55 2.77 -5.53 19.72
CA SER A 55 2.91 -5.26 21.16
C SER A 55 1.60 -4.82 21.83
N GLY A 56 0.58 -4.48 21.05
CA GLY A 56 -0.68 -3.91 21.54
C GLY A 56 -0.61 -2.41 21.85
N GLU A 57 0.51 -1.75 21.61
CA GLU A 57 0.65 -0.30 21.74
C GLU A 57 -0.24 0.45 20.74
N ILE A 58 -0.38 -0.13 19.54
CA ILE A 58 -1.24 0.38 18.47
C ILE A 58 -2.37 -0.62 18.26
N PRO A 59 -3.63 -0.27 18.55
CA PRO A 59 -4.76 -1.12 18.20
C PRO A 59 -4.86 -1.25 16.67
N HIS A 60 -4.86 -2.49 16.16
CA HIS A 60 -4.98 -2.75 14.72
C HIS A 60 -6.19 -2.05 14.08
N ILE A 61 -7.32 -2.04 14.80
CA ILE A 61 -8.56 -1.44 14.32
C ILE A 61 -8.42 0.07 14.02
N ASP A 62 -7.51 0.77 14.69
CA ASP A 62 -7.26 2.20 14.52
C ASP A 62 -6.25 2.51 13.40
N PHE A 63 -5.72 1.52 12.69
CA PHE A 63 -4.64 1.73 11.73
C PHE A 63 -4.96 2.78 10.66
N ALA A 64 -6.14 2.71 10.03
CA ALA A 64 -6.56 3.70 9.02
C ALA A 64 -6.66 5.12 9.61
N LYS A 65 -7.22 5.25 10.80
CA LYS A 65 -7.30 6.51 11.54
C LYS A 65 -5.92 7.08 11.89
N ILE A 66 -4.99 6.21 12.31
CA ILE A 66 -3.60 6.60 12.60
C ILE A 66 -2.89 7.07 11.32
N ALA A 67 -3.06 6.36 10.20
CA ALA A 67 -2.51 6.76 8.92
C ALA A 67 -2.95 8.18 8.55
N LYS A 68 -4.23 8.49 8.71
CA LYS A 68 -4.78 9.81 8.43
C LYS A 68 -4.30 10.87 9.42
N ARG A 69 -4.51 10.63 10.71
CA ARG A 69 -4.34 11.67 11.75
C ARG A 69 -2.89 11.95 12.11
N ASN A 70 -2.03 10.94 12.11
CA ASN A 70 -0.64 11.09 12.51
C ASN A 70 0.30 11.34 11.34
N PHE A 71 -0.04 10.86 10.14
CA PHE A 71 0.84 10.93 8.98
C PHE A 71 0.25 11.70 7.79
N GLY A 72 -1.04 12.07 7.84
CA GLY A 72 -1.71 12.77 6.73
C GLY A 72 -1.87 11.92 5.47
N ILE A 73 -1.86 10.57 5.62
CA ILE A 73 -1.93 9.63 4.50
C ILE A 73 -3.38 9.13 4.34
N ASP A 74 -3.90 9.23 3.13
CA ASP A 74 -5.30 8.96 2.79
C ASP A 74 -5.52 7.55 2.20
N ALA A 75 -4.52 6.68 2.25
CA ALA A 75 -4.61 5.32 1.72
C ALA A 75 -3.76 4.35 2.54
N VAL A 76 -4.26 3.12 2.70
CA VAL A 76 -3.62 2.08 3.53
C VAL A 76 -3.58 0.74 2.82
N GLU A 77 -2.59 -0.07 3.20
CA GLU A 77 -2.40 -1.44 2.76
C GLU A 77 -2.28 -2.34 3.99
N TYR A 78 -3.21 -3.26 4.14
CA TYR A 78 -3.29 -4.14 5.31
C TYR A 78 -2.40 -5.38 5.20
N VAL A 79 -2.17 -6.05 6.33
CA VAL A 79 -1.46 -7.34 6.42
C VAL A 79 -2.31 -8.32 7.21
N ASN A 80 -2.69 -9.43 6.58
CA ASN A 80 -3.57 -10.45 7.17
C ASN A 80 -3.10 -10.96 8.54
N GLN A 81 -1.79 -11.04 8.76
CA GLN A 81 -1.21 -11.53 10.02
C GLN A 81 -1.44 -10.59 11.21
N LEU A 82 -1.75 -9.33 10.96
CA LEU A 82 -1.96 -8.31 11.99
C LEU A 82 -3.43 -8.17 12.40
N PHE A 83 -4.36 -8.73 11.61
CA PHE A 83 -5.78 -8.73 11.97
C PHE A 83 -5.99 -9.43 13.32
N ALA A 84 -6.69 -8.78 14.23
CA ALA A 84 -7.04 -9.37 15.54
C ALA A 84 -8.02 -10.54 15.35
N ASP A 85 -8.97 -10.41 14.43
CA ASP A 85 -9.85 -11.49 14.01
C ASP A 85 -9.24 -12.28 12.85
N LYS A 86 -8.82 -13.52 13.13
CA LYS A 86 -8.22 -14.43 12.14
C LYS A 86 -9.24 -15.10 11.22
N SER A 87 -10.54 -14.87 11.42
CA SER A 87 -11.59 -15.43 10.54
C SER A 87 -11.54 -14.88 9.11
N GLY A 88 -10.84 -13.77 8.92
CA GLY A 88 -10.60 -13.18 7.61
C GLY A 88 -11.88 -12.68 6.95
N GLY A 89 -12.27 -11.46 7.25
CA GLY A 89 -13.22 -10.73 6.42
C GLY A 89 -14.69 -10.95 6.66
N THR A 90 -15.08 -11.74 7.65
CA THR A 90 -16.49 -11.91 8.05
C THR A 90 -16.69 -11.42 9.48
N GLY A 91 -17.82 -10.77 9.74
CA GLY A 91 -18.20 -10.37 11.08
C GLY A 91 -18.06 -8.88 11.37
N GLU A 92 -18.29 -8.52 12.62
CA GLU A 92 -18.36 -7.12 13.06
C GLU A 92 -17.01 -6.41 12.98
N TYR A 93 -15.90 -7.15 13.13
CA TYR A 93 -14.56 -6.58 13.11
C TYR A 93 -14.22 -5.90 11.76
N ILE A 94 -14.49 -6.58 10.65
CA ILE A 94 -14.19 -6.02 9.32
C ILE A 94 -15.16 -4.87 8.97
N LYS A 95 -16.39 -4.92 9.48
CA LYS A 95 -17.34 -3.82 9.35
C LYS A 95 -16.85 -2.58 10.07
N GLU A 96 -16.35 -2.76 11.28
CA GLU A 96 -15.78 -1.66 12.07
C GLU A 96 -14.54 -1.07 11.40
N MET A 97 -13.62 -1.90 10.88
CA MET A 97 -12.47 -1.44 10.09
C MET A 97 -12.92 -0.55 8.92
N LYS A 98 -13.92 -1.03 8.15
CA LYS A 98 -14.45 -0.26 7.02
C LYS A 98 -15.07 1.06 7.47
N ASN A 99 -15.90 1.04 8.50
CA ASN A 99 -16.55 2.24 9.03
C ASN A 99 -15.52 3.28 9.49
N ILE A 100 -14.45 2.86 10.16
CA ILE A 100 -13.37 3.75 10.59
C ILE A 100 -12.65 4.33 9.36
N ALA A 101 -12.26 3.51 8.40
CA ALA A 101 -11.59 3.97 7.19
C ALA A 101 -12.46 4.98 6.41
N ASP A 102 -13.73 4.67 6.21
CA ASP A 102 -14.69 5.54 5.51
C ASP A 102 -14.90 6.86 6.26
N SER A 103 -15.05 6.84 7.58
CA SER A 103 -15.24 8.04 8.40
C SER A 103 -14.04 8.98 8.40
N GLU A 104 -12.83 8.45 8.26
CA GLU A 104 -11.58 9.22 8.17
C GLU A 104 -11.24 9.60 6.70
N GLY A 105 -12.03 9.17 5.72
CA GLY A 105 -11.76 9.39 4.30
C GLY A 105 -10.53 8.65 3.78
N VAL A 106 -10.19 7.50 4.40
CA VAL A 106 -9.03 6.69 4.05
C VAL A 106 -9.43 5.55 3.13
N LYS A 107 -8.69 5.37 2.04
CA LYS A 107 -8.91 4.29 1.08
C LYS A 107 -8.14 3.03 1.47
N SER A 108 -8.83 1.92 1.54
CA SER A 108 -8.23 0.59 1.63
C SER A 108 -7.80 0.14 0.24
N LEU A 109 -6.52 -0.16 0.02
CA LEU A 109 -6.00 -0.48 -1.31
C LEU A 109 -5.82 -1.97 -1.55
N LEU A 110 -5.22 -2.67 -0.60
CA LEU A 110 -4.98 -4.11 -0.69
C LEU A 110 -4.82 -4.75 0.69
N ILE A 111 -4.88 -6.09 0.71
CA ILE A 111 -4.46 -6.90 1.85
C ILE A 111 -3.25 -7.74 1.41
N MET A 112 -2.14 -7.63 2.11
CA MET A 112 -1.00 -8.54 1.98
C MET A 112 -1.30 -9.83 2.73
N CYS A 113 -1.28 -10.97 2.01
CA CYS A 113 -1.58 -12.28 2.56
C CYS A 113 -0.31 -13.11 2.71
N ASP A 114 0.10 -13.34 3.94
CA ASP A 114 1.24 -14.18 4.30
C ASP A 114 0.77 -15.34 5.19
N GLY A 115 1.43 -16.51 5.06
CA GLY A 115 1.15 -17.67 5.90
C GLY A 115 -0.05 -18.52 5.48
N GLU A 116 -0.64 -18.27 4.32
CA GLU A 116 -1.81 -19.00 3.80
C GLU A 116 -1.45 -20.23 2.92
N GLY A 117 -0.17 -20.60 2.87
CA GLY A 117 0.36 -21.64 2.01
C GLY A 117 0.99 -21.09 0.71
N TYR A 118 1.57 -21.98 -0.07
CA TYR A 118 2.28 -21.61 -1.30
C TYR A 118 1.39 -21.89 -2.52
N LEU A 119 1.06 -20.85 -3.27
CA LEU A 119 0.22 -20.97 -4.47
C LEU A 119 0.92 -21.75 -5.60
N GLY A 120 2.24 -21.91 -5.54
CA GLY A 120 3.02 -22.75 -6.44
C GLY A 120 3.51 -24.05 -5.79
N ASP A 121 2.85 -24.57 -4.75
CA ASP A 121 3.31 -25.80 -4.09
C ASP A 121 3.35 -26.98 -5.09
N PRO A 122 4.45 -27.75 -5.16
CA PRO A 122 4.53 -28.95 -6.01
C PRO A 122 3.48 -29.99 -5.66
N ASN A 123 3.10 -30.11 -4.40
CA ASN A 123 2.01 -30.98 -3.98
C ASN A 123 0.66 -30.33 -4.35
N SER A 124 -0.07 -30.99 -5.25
CA SER A 124 -1.36 -30.54 -5.76
C SER A 124 -2.40 -30.31 -4.65
N SER A 125 -2.43 -31.15 -3.62
CA SER A 125 -3.36 -30.99 -2.48
C SER A 125 -3.02 -29.75 -1.65
N GLU A 126 -1.73 -29.54 -1.33
CA GLU A 126 -1.29 -28.35 -0.58
C GLU A 126 -1.49 -27.07 -1.40
N ARG A 127 -1.24 -27.12 -2.72
CA ARG A 127 -1.52 -25.98 -3.61
C ARG A 127 -3.02 -25.64 -3.67
N THR A 128 -3.91 -26.66 -3.71
CA THR A 128 -5.34 -26.44 -3.65
C THR A 128 -5.77 -25.80 -2.34
N LYS A 129 -5.27 -26.33 -1.23
CA LYS A 129 -5.53 -25.78 0.10
C LYS A 129 -5.03 -24.34 0.25
N ALA A 130 -3.86 -24.04 -0.30
CA ALA A 130 -3.34 -22.67 -0.32
C ALA A 130 -4.28 -21.73 -1.07
N VAL A 131 -4.79 -22.11 -2.25
CA VAL A 131 -5.78 -21.32 -2.99
C VAL A 131 -7.04 -21.07 -2.15
N GLU A 132 -7.60 -22.12 -1.53
CA GLU A 132 -8.80 -22.02 -0.71
C GLU A 132 -8.61 -21.16 0.54
N ASN A 133 -7.44 -21.22 1.18
CA ASN A 133 -7.10 -20.38 2.32
C ASN A 133 -7.15 -18.87 2.01
N HIS A 134 -6.87 -18.51 0.75
CA HIS A 134 -6.90 -17.12 0.31
C HIS A 134 -8.33 -16.59 0.03
N TYR A 135 -9.32 -17.45 -0.14
CA TYR A 135 -10.69 -17.01 -0.47
C TYR A 135 -11.25 -16.01 0.53
N ARG A 136 -11.09 -16.28 1.81
CA ARG A 136 -11.54 -15.37 2.89
C ARG A 136 -10.92 -13.97 2.78
N TRP A 137 -9.68 -13.89 2.31
CA TRP A 137 -8.99 -12.61 2.14
C TRP A 137 -9.43 -11.87 0.89
N VAL A 138 -9.83 -12.60 -0.16
CA VAL A 138 -10.49 -12.01 -1.34
C VAL A 138 -11.82 -11.38 -0.92
N GLU A 139 -12.64 -12.08 -0.13
CA GLU A 139 -13.89 -11.55 0.39
C GLU A 139 -13.67 -10.34 1.32
N ALA A 140 -12.66 -10.41 2.19
CA ALA A 140 -12.28 -9.29 3.05
C ALA A 140 -11.89 -8.06 2.24
N ALA A 141 -11.04 -8.25 1.23
CA ALA A 141 -10.59 -7.18 0.35
C ALA A 141 -11.75 -6.54 -0.41
N LYS A 142 -12.65 -7.37 -0.97
CA LYS A 142 -13.87 -6.92 -1.64
C LYS A 142 -14.74 -6.08 -0.69
N TYR A 143 -14.97 -6.55 0.53
CA TYR A 143 -15.77 -5.83 1.53
C TYR A 143 -15.16 -4.49 1.94
N LEU A 144 -13.83 -4.43 2.17
CA LEU A 144 -13.11 -3.21 2.51
C LEU A 144 -13.00 -2.21 1.33
N GLY A 145 -13.32 -2.65 0.10
CA GLY A 145 -13.16 -1.84 -1.11
C GLY A 145 -11.73 -1.82 -1.64
N CYS A 146 -10.91 -2.80 -1.27
CA CYS A 146 -9.58 -2.99 -1.84
C CYS A 146 -9.69 -3.43 -3.32
N HIS A 147 -8.72 -3.00 -4.13
CA HIS A 147 -8.66 -3.41 -5.53
C HIS A 147 -7.98 -4.78 -5.74
N SER A 148 -7.28 -5.30 -4.73
CA SER A 148 -6.53 -6.56 -4.85
C SER A 148 -6.12 -7.14 -3.49
N ILE A 149 -5.64 -8.37 -3.52
CA ILE A 149 -4.80 -8.96 -2.47
C ILE A 149 -3.39 -9.19 -3.04
N ARG A 150 -2.37 -9.08 -2.21
CA ARG A 150 -1.00 -9.48 -2.56
C ARG A 150 -0.72 -10.85 -1.94
N VAL A 151 -0.25 -11.79 -2.74
CA VAL A 151 -0.03 -13.18 -2.36
C VAL A 151 1.39 -13.63 -2.69
N ASN A 152 1.83 -14.75 -2.12
CA ASN A 152 3.11 -15.36 -2.39
C ASN A 152 2.93 -16.57 -3.33
N ALA A 153 3.48 -16.47 -4.56
CA ALA A 153 3.49 -17.55 -5.54
C ALA A 153 4.68 -18.49 -5.36
N GLN A 154 5.10 -18.71 -4.12
CA GLN A 154 6.28 -19.51 -3.79
C GLN A 154 6.11 -20.96 -4.25
N SER A 155 7.19 -21.53 -4.80
CA SER A 155 7.26 -22.88 -5.34
C SER A 155 8.62 -23.52 -5.07
N LYS A 156 8.85 -24.72 -5.58
CA LYS A 156 10.11 -25.48 -5.53
C LYS A 156 10.29 -26.26 -6.84
N GLY A 157 11.52 -26.61 -7.17
CA GLY A 157 11.87 -27.35 -8.39
C GLY A 157 12.65 -26.49 -9.38
N GLU A 158 12.73 -26.94 -10.62
CA GLU A 158 13.36 -26.19 -11.71
C GLU A 158 12.51 -24.97 -12.10
N TYR A 159 13.12 -23.98 -12.75
CA TYR A 159 12.47 -22.70 -13.06
C TYR A 159 11.14 -22.85 -13.82
N ASP A 160 11.14 -23.64 -14.88
CA ASP A 160 9.93 -23.84 -15.70
C ASP A 160 8.82 -24.57 -14.94
N GLU A 161 9.18 -25.50 -14.06
CA GLU A 161 8.24 -26.17 -13.18
C GLU A 161 7.63 -25.19 -12.18
N GLN A 162 8.45 -24.39 -11.49
CA GLN A 162 7.99 -23.38 -10.56
C GLN A 162 7.05 -22.37 -11.24
N MET A 163 7.38 -21.92 -12.46
CA MET A 163 6.56 -20.99 -13.22
C MET A 163 5.17 -21.59 -13.51
N ASN A 164 5.11 -22.84 -13.94
CA ASN A 164 3.85 -23.53 -14.28
C ASN A 164 2.99 -23.76 -13.02
N LEU A 165 3.60 -24.18 -11.91
CA LEU A 165 2.90 -24.41 -10.65
C LEU A 165 2.34 -23.09 -10.07
N ALA A 166 3.13 -22.02 -10.10
CA ALA A 166 2.68 -20.70 -9.68
C ALA A 166 1.55 -20.17 -10.57
N ALA A 167 1.64 -20.36 -11.87
CA ALA A 167 0.58 -19.99 -12.82
C ALA A 167 -0.74 -20.73 -12.55
N ASP A 168 -0.69 -22.03 -12.24
CA ASP A 168 -1.87 -22.82 -11.87
C ASP A 168 -2.56 -22.24 -10.63
N GLY A 169 -1.83 -22.05 -9.52
CA GLY A 169 -2.42 -21.55 -8.28
C GLY A 169 -2.93 -20.11 -8.41
N LEU A 170 -2.19 -19.23 -9.08
CA LEU A 170 -2.61 -17.84 -9.31
C LEU A 170 -3.84 -17.76 -10.22
N SER A 171 -3.90 -18.56 -11.29
CA SER A 171 -5.08 -18.59 -12.18
C SER A 171 -6.34 -18.99 -11.43
N ARG A 172 -6.27 -20.05 -10.63
CA ARG A 172 -7.40 -20.53 -9.82
C ARG A 172 -7.88 -19.49 -8.81
N LEU A 173 -6.93 -18.80 -8.16
CA LEU A 173 -7.29 -17.72 -7.22
C LEU A 173 -7.89 -16.51 -7.94
N THR A 174 -7.37 -16.16 -9.12
CA THR A 174 -7.88 -15.06 -9.95
C THR A 174 -9.30 -15.36 -10.46
N GLU A 175 -9.56 -16.60 -10.87
CA GLU A 175 -10.91 -17.04 -11.26
C GLU A 175 -11.92 -16.92 -10.12
N TYR A 176 -11.48 -17.19 -8.89
CA TYR A 176 -12.34 -16.97 -7.72
C TYR A 176 -12.61 -15.48 -7.49
N GLY A 177 -11.58 -14.64 -7.53
CA GLY A 177 -11.70 -13.20 -7.31
C GLY A 177 -12.46 -12.44 -8.40
N ALA A 178 -12.67 -13.05 -9.58
CA ALA A 178 -13.42 -12.46 -10.68
C ALA A 178 -14.96 -12.62 -10.54
N LYS A 179 -15.44 -13.37 -9.56
CA LYS A 179 -16.87 -13.60 -9.27
C LYS A 179 -17.41 -12.54 -8.33
#